data_9a4b2c114a99053e4191da9fae178b83
#
_entry.id   9a4b2c114a99053e4191da9fae178b83
#
_cell.length_a   1.000
_cell.length_b   1.000
_cell.length_c   1.000
_cell.angle_alpha   90.00
_cell.angle_beta   90.00
_cell.angle_gamma   90.00
#
_symmetry.space_group_name_H-M   'P 1'
#
loop_
_entity.id
_entity.type
_entity.pdbx_description
1 polymer ?
#
loop_
_entity_poly.entity_id
_entity_poly.type
_entity_poly.pdbx_seq_one_letter_code
_entity_poly.pdbx_strand_id
1 'polypeptide(L)'
;MIECRNLAKNYGTLTAVSDISLHLREQEFISILGPSGCGKSTLLRLIAGLEVPSAGQVFLQDKEISGKKISLPPERRKFGMIFQDFALFPHLSVEDNIAFGVNGSASEKQQRVQELLKLVSLPQLAKKMPHQISGGEQQRIAVARALAPRPRLILMDEPFSNLDYQLRQQLRRDIREILKHEGVATILVTHDQVEAITFSDRVLLMRDGKLVQSGTPEEIYQHPQTLWASSFVGEANHLSVEWQASALNSAFGLLNVPEAIGKEARILMVRPEDFVVESATDGESNGIVKTVDFSGSVQTIGVELNSGETIQVSGSPHLLWTPEDSVTITTERYLCFDSAGNRLNGCSSGSASK
;
A
#
# COMPACT_ATOMS: atom_id res chain seq x y z
N MET A 1 13.20 -6.18 15.05
CA MET A 1 13.92 -7.21 14.29
C MET A 1 14.87 -6.62 13.24
N ILE A 2 14.40 -5.89 12.24
CA ILE A 2 15.23 -5.10 11.29
C ILE A 2 15.12 -3.63 11.64
N GLU A 3 16.24 -2.92 11.62
CA GLU A 3 16.27 -1.47 11.75
C GLU A 3 17.17 -0.89 10.66
N CYS A 4 16.64 0.08 9.94
CA CYS A 4 17.38 0.90 8.98
C CYS A 4 17.53 2.30 9.57
N ARG A 5 18.75 2.84 9.56
CA ARG A 5 19.06 4.17 10.06
C ARG A 5 19.68 5.03 8.96
N ASN A 6 18.97 6.10 8.60
CA ASN A 6 19.41 7.12 7.64
C ASN A 6 19.96 6.53 6.33
N LEU A 7 19.26 5.48 5.81
CA LEU A 7 19.69 4.81 4.59
C LEU A 7 19.62 5.76 3.39
N ALA A 8 20.72 5.80 2.63
CA ALA A 8 20.79 6.52 1.36
C ALA A 8 21.48 5.65 0.29
N LYS A 9 21.06 5.84 -0.96
CA LYS A 9 21.67 5.21 -2.13
C LYS A 9 21.68 6.17 -3.30
N ASN A 10 22.87 6.41 -3.83
CA ASN A 10 23.08 7.22 -5.01
C ASN A 10 23.65 6.34 -6.14
N TYR A 11 23.17 6.56 -7.36
CA TYR A 11 23.72 6.04 -8.62
C TYR A 11 24.20 7.21 -9.47
N GLY A 12 25.49 7.53 -9.35
CA GLY A 12 26.01 8.76 -9.93
C GLY A 12 25.31 9.99 -9.35
N THR A 13 24.63 10.76 -10.18
CA THR A 13 23.87 11.96 -9.77
C THR A 13 22.44 11.65 -9.29
N LEU A 14 21.93 10.45 -9.54
CA LEU A 14 20.59 10.06 -9.14
C LEU A 14 20.58 9.58 -7.69
N THR A 15 19.81 10.24 -6.83
CA THR A 15 19.51 9.77 -5.48
C THR A 15 18.27 8.88 -5.50
N ALA A 16 18.47 7.56 -5.40
CA ALA A 16 17.38 6.59 -5.42
C ALA A 16 16.72 6.39 -4.05
N VAL A 17 17.50 6.52 -2.97
CA VAL A 17 17.03 6.45 -1.58
C VAL A 17 17.72 7.57 -0.80
N SER A 18 16.94 8.35 -0.05
CA SER A 18 17.43 9.53 0.67
C SER A 18 16.94 9.51 2.11
N ASP A 19 17.85 9.29 3.05
CA ASP A 19 17.63 9.43 4.50
C ASP A 19 16.44 8.61 5.05
N ILE A 20 16.31 7.34 4.62
CA ILE A 20 15.22 6.48 5.08
C ILE A 20 15.62 5.80 6.38
N SER A 21 14.78 6.01 7.42
CA SER A 21 14.84 5.29 8.68
C SER A 21 13.53 4.51 8.87
N LEU A 22 13.64 3.20 9.14
CA LEU A 22 12.50 2.34 9.41
C LEU A 22 12.87 1.24 10.41
N HIS A 23 11.87 0.76 11.10
CA HIS A 23 11.98 -0.38 12.01
C HIS A 23 10.90 -1.41 11.66
N LEU A 24 11.28 -2.68 11.50
CA LEU A 24 10.38 -3.82 11.31
C LEU A 24 10.42 -4.68 12.57
N ARG A 25 9.25 -4.97 13.15
CA ARG A 25 9.08 -5.85 14.30
C ARG A 25 9.10 -7.32 13.87
N GLU A 26 9.21 -8.22 14.83
CA GLU A 26 9.03 -9.65 14.55
C GLU A 26 7.58 -9.92 14.16
N GLN A 27 7.39 -10.78 13.16
CA GLN A 27 6.08 -11.17 12.61
C GLN A 27 5.25 -10.01 12.03
N GLU A 28 5.80 -8.80 11.92
CA GLU A 28 5.14 -7.66 11.32
C GLU A 28 5.15 -7.74 9.79
N PHE A 29 4.05 -7.33 9.16
CA PHE A 29 3.91 -7.18 7.72
C PHE A 29 3.95 -5.70 7.37
N ILE A 30 4.95 -5.29 6.60
CA ILE A 30 5.08 -3.91 6.12
C ILE A 30 4.99 -3.89 4.59
N SER A 31 4.18 -2.97 4.05
CA SER A 31 4.25 -2.63 2.63
C SER A 31 4.99 -1.31 2.41
N ILE A 32 5.86 -1.29 1.41
CA ILE A 32 6.47 -0.08 0.86
C ILE A 32 5.69 0.27 -0.41
N LEU A 33 4.86 1.31 -0.32
CA LEU A 33 3.96 1.76 -1.37
C LEU A 33 4.46 3.09 -1.97
N GLY A 34 4.40 3.24 -3.28
CA GLY A 34 4.77 4.49 -3.95
C GLY A 34 4.81 4.35 -5.48
N PRO A 35 4.91 5.44 -6.23
CA PRO A 35 4.94 5.42 -7.69
C PRO A 35 6.17 4.66 -8.23
N SER A 36 6.09 4.25 -9.50
CA SER A 36 7.23 3.62 -10.18
C SER A 36 8.44 4.54 -10.17
N GLY A 37 9.63 3.97 -9.93
CA GLY A 37 10.88 4.74 -9.90
C GLY A 37 11.16 5.52 -8.61
N CYS A 38 10.28 5.51 -7.60
CA CYS A 38 10.53 6.26 -6.35
C CYS A 38 11.56 5.61 -5.40
N GLY A 39 12.19 4.48 -5.76
CA GLY A 39 13.27 3.87 -4.98
C GLY A 39 12.88 2.65 -4.13
N LYS A 40 11.66 2.13 -4.20
CA LYS A 40 11.15 0.99 -3.39
C LYS A 40 12.02 -0.27 -3.53
N SER A 41 12.23 -0.74 -4.77
CA SER A 41 13.05 -1.95 -5.02
C SER A 41 14.51 -1.71 -4.64
N THR A 42 15.02 -0.49 -4.76
CA THR A 42 16.36 -0.13 -4.28
C THR A 42 16.43 -0.27 -2.75
N LEU A 43 15.46 0.24 -2.02
CA LEU A 43 15.39 0.09 -0.56
C LEU A 43 15.32 -1.40 -0.16
N LEU A 44 14.49 -2.19 -0.86
CA LEU A 44 14.40 -3.63 -0.63
C LEU A 44 15.75 -4.33 -0.87
N ARG A 45 16.45 -4.00 -1.97
CA ARG A 45 17.77 -4.56 -2.31
C ARG A 45 18.85 -4.18 -1.29
N LEU A 46 18.81 -2.97 -0.73
CA LEU A 46 19.69 -2.55 0.37
C LEU A 46 19.47 -3.43 1.60
N ILE A 47 18.21 -3.68 1.98
CA ILE A 47 17.85 -4.56 3.09
C ILE A 47 18.26 -6.00 2.80
N ALA A 48 18.06 -6.48 1.58
CA ALA A 48 18.47 -7.83 1.15
C ALA A 48 20.00 -8.03 1.11
N GLY A 49 20.77 -6.95 0.98
CA GLY A 49 22.22 -6.99 0.79
C GLY A 49 22.65 -7.22 -0.65
N LEU A 50 21.74 -7.08 -1.59
CA LEU A 50 22.00 -7.08 -3.03
C LEU A 50 22.62 -5.77 -3.49
N GLU A 51 22.47 -4.71 -2.69
CA GLU A 51 23.06 -3.40 -2.90
C GLU A 51 23.73 -2.92 -1.61
N VAL A 52 24.80 -2.13 -1.78
CA VAL A 52 25.50 -1.49 -0.66
C VAL A 52 24.99 -0.05 -0.52
N PRO A 53 24.63 0.41 0.68
CA PRO A 53 24.19 1.78 0.90
C PRO A 53 25.35 2.78 0.67
N SER A 54 25.02 3.95 0.13
CA SER A 54 25.96 5.08 0.03
C SER A 54 26.17 5.74 1.39
N ALA A 55 25.12 5.73 2.24
CA ALA A 55 25.16 6.17 3.64
C ALA A 55 24.11 5.44 4.46
N GLY A 56 24.21 5.53 5.79
CA GLY A 56 23.33 4.85 6.72
C GLY A 56 23.71 3.42 7.00
N GLN A 57 22.86 2.72 7.74
CA GLN A 57 23.15 1.38 8.26
C GLN A 57 21.89 0.52 8.32
N VAL A 58 22.07 -0.80 8.19
CA VAL A 58 21.02 -1.81 8.43
C VAL A 58 21.44 -2.70 9.59
N PHE A 59 20.56 -2.89 10.54
CA PHE A 59 20.75 -3.75 11.70
C PHE A 59 19.75 -4.92 11.67
N LEU A 60 20.23 -6.08 12.08
CA LEU A 60 19.42 -7.25 12.36
C LEU A 60 19.61 -7.63 13.84
N GLN A 61 18.56 -7.52 14.67
CA GLN A 61 18.64 -7.78 16.11
C GLN A 61 19.84 -7.06 16.75
N ASP A 62 19.91 -5.74 16.59
CA ASP A 62 20.94 -4.84 17.10
C ASP A 62 22.37 -5.05 16.55
N LYS A 63 22.56 -6.06 15.66
CA LYS A 63 23.83 -6.29 14.98
C LYS A 63 23.82 -5.60 13.63
N GLU A 64 24.81 -4.74 13.38
CA GLU A 64 25.01 -4.12 12.06
C GLU A 64 25.32 -5.19 11.01
N ILE A 65 24.52 -5.23 9.93
CA ILE A 65 24.68 -6.15 8.79
C ILE A 65 25.00 -5.43 7.49
N SER A 66 24.81 -4.12 7.44
CA SER A 66 25.18 -3.29 6.29
C SER A 66 25.44 -1.85 6.73
N GLY A 67 26.51 -1.25 6.21
CA GLY A 67 26.88 0.11 6.47
C GLY A 67 28.23 0.43 5.85
N LYS A 68 28.87 1.49 6.32
CA LYS A 68 30.12 2.01 5.73
C LYS A 68 31.30 1.03 5.83
N LYS A 69 31.36 0.19 6.86
CA LYS A 69 32.50 -0.74 7.13
C LYS A 69 32.11 -2.22 6.97
N ILE A 70 30.83 -2.52 6.99
CA ILE A 70 30.31 -3.89 6.99
C ILE A 70 29.27 -4.01 5.89
N SER A 71 29.37 -5.07 5.08
CA SER A 71 28.32 -5.49 4.15
C SER A 71 28.23 -7.00 4.20
N LEU A 72 27.26 -7.49 4.98
CA LEU A 72 26.96 -8.91 5.03
C LEU A 72 26.27 -9.31 3.71
N PRO A 73 26.80 -10.25 2.94
CA PRO A 73 26.22 -10.63 1.68
C PRO A 73 24.87 -11.35 1.86
N PRO A 74 23.99 -11.38 0.85
CA PRO A 74 22.61 -11.86 0.94
C PRO A 74 22.47 -13.27 1.55
N GLU A 75 23.30 -14.21 1.14
CA GLU A 75 23.26 -15.61 1.59
C GLU A 75 23.56 -15.76 3.10
N ARG A 76 24.23 -14.77 3.70
CA ARG A 76 24.51 -14.75 5.15
C ARG A 76 23.44 -14.03 5.96
N ARG A 77 22.55 -13.26 5.32
CA ARG A 77 21.43 -12.56 6.00
C ARG A 77 20.31 -13.51 6.39
N LYS A 78 20.20 -14.65 5.73
CA LYS A 78 19.16 -15.68 5.94
C LYS A 78 17.75 -15.09 5.76
N PHE A 79 17.56 -14.23 4.78
CA PHE A 79 16.28 -13.72 4.35
C PHE A 79 15.77 -14.53 3.16
N GLY A 80 14.44 -14.73 3.09
CA GLY A 80 13.80 -15.23 1.88
C GLY A 80 13.53 -14.04 0.95
N MET A 81 13.63 -14.26 -0.37
CA MET A 81 13.29 -13.24 -1.36
C MET A 81 12.40 -13.83 -2.45
N ILE A 82 11.35 -13.09 -2.79
CA ILE A 82 10.41 -13.38 -3.86
C ILE A 82 10.48 -12.22 -4.85
N PHE A 83 10.83 -12.53 -6.09
CA PHE A 83 10.99 -11.58 -7.18
C PHE A 83 9.71 -11.50 -8.01
N GLN A 84 9.57 -10.45 -8.78
CA GLN A 84 8.42 -10.16 -9.64
C GLN A 84 8.15 -11.28 -10.67
N ASP A 85 9.20 -11.93 -11.21
CA ASP A 85 9.16 -13.02 -12.17
C ASP A 85 9.21 -14.41 -11.53
N PHE A 86 8.91 -14.51 -10.22
CA PHE A 86 8.98 -15.69 -9.36
C PHE A 86 10.38 -16.31 -9.26
N ALA A 87 11.24 -16.11 -10.25
CA ALA A 87 12.62 -16.56 -10.35
C ALA A 87 12.81 -18.07 -10.03
N LEU A 88 11.84 -18.92 -10.40
CA LEU A 88 11.98 -20.37 -10.26
C LEU A 88 13.07 -20.87 -11.21
N PHE A 89 13.85 -21.85 -10.76
CA PHE A 89 14.85 -22.49 -11.59
C PHE A 89 14.17 -23.35 -12.66
N PRO A 90 14.23 -22.99 -13.94
CA PRO A 90 13.43 -23.62 -15.00
C PRO A 90 13.85 -25.07 -15.30
N HIS A 91 15.06 -25.45 -14.92
CA HIS A 91 15.65 -26.77 -15.10
C HIS A 91 15.46 -27.72 -13.90
N LEU A 92 14.83 -27.25 -12.83
CA LEU A 92 14.54 -28.01 -11.63
C LEU A 92 13.03 -28.27 -11.51
N SER A 93 12.67 -29.45 -11.01
CA SER A 93 11.27 -29.74 -10.64
C SER A 93 10.78 -28.81 -9.51
N VAL A 94 9.49 -28.81 -9.25
CA VAL A 94 8.88 -28.07 -8.14
C VAL A 94 9.51 -28.48 -6.80
N GLU A 95 9.64 -29.79 -6.53
CA GLU A 95 10.26 -30.28 -5.30
C GLU A 95 11.75 -29.88 -5.18
N ASP A 96 12.50 -29.94 -6.29
CA ASP A 96 13.91 -29.57 -6.30
C ASP A 96 14.09 -28.03 -6.15
N ASN A 97 13.20 -27.24 -6.71
CA ASN A 97 13.16 -25.79 -6.45
C ASN A 97 13.00 -25.50 -4.95
N ILE A 98 12.07 -26.17 -4.27
CA ILE A 98 11.87 -25.98 -2.82
C ILE A 98 13.08 -26.55 -2.04
N ALA A 99 13.56 -27.71 -2.42
CA ALA A 99 14.69 -28.38 -1.74
C ALA A 99 16.00 -27.59 -1.83
N PHE A 100 16.14 -26.71 -2.85
CA PHE A 100 17.37 -25.95 -3.09
C PHE A 100 17.83 -25.13 -1.88
N GLY A 101 16.86 -24.53 -1.14
CA GLY A 101 17.15 -23.72 0.05
C GLY A 101 17.22 -24.52 1.36
N VAL A 102 16.92 -25.82 1.36
CA VAL A 102 16.85 -26.63 2.59
C VAL A 102 18.23 -27.16 2.94
N ASN A 103 18.68 -26.89 4.16
CA ASN A 103 19.90 -27.50 4.73
C ASN A 103 19.53 -28.79 5.50
N GLY A 104 20.44 -29.78 5.53
CA GLY A 104 20.28 -31.03 6.28
C GLY A 104 20.46 -32.28 5.43
N SER A 105 20.16 -33.44 6.00
CA SER A 105 20.17 -34.73 5.35
C SER A 105 19.10 -34.87 4.25
N ALA A 106 19.23 -35.84 3.37
CA ALA A 106 18.23 -36.08 2.31
C ALA A 106 16.83 -36.32 2.89
N SER A 107 16.71 -37.03 4.02
CA SER A 107 15.44 -37.27 4.70
C SER A 107 14.81 -35.97 5.24
N GLU A 108 15.59 -35.12 5.90
CA GLU A 108 15.12 -33.82 6.41
C GLU A 108 14.67 -32.87 5.28
N LYS A 109 15.44 -32.85 4.18
CA LYS A 109 15.05 -32.09 2.98
C LYS A 109 13.73 -32.57 2.41
N GLN A 110 13.58 -33.87 2.23
CA GLN A 110 12.36 -34.47 1.70
C GLN A 110 11.14 -34.18 2.61
N GLN A 111 11.30 -34.31 3.92
CA GLN A 111 10.26 -33.98 4.88
C GLN A 111 9.84 -32.50 4.77
N ARG A 112 10.82 -31.57 4.76
CA ARG A 112 10.54 -30.13 4.66
C ARG A 112 9.84 -29.77 3.34
N VAL A 113 10.24 -30.36 2.24
CA VAL A 113 9.58 -30.18 0.94
C VAL A 113 8.13 -30.63 0.98
N GLN A 114 7.85 -31.80 1.58
CA GLN A 114 6.48 -32.31 1.72
C GLN A 114 5.62 -31.39 2.62
N GLU A 115 6.17 -30.91 3.75
CA GLU A 115 5.51 -29.95 4.63
C GLU A 115 5.12 -28.69 3.85
N LEU A 116 6.06 -28.11 3.11
CA LEU A 116 5.83 -26.88 2.36
C LEU A 116 4.85 -27.07 1.19
N LEU A 117 4.94 -28.17 0.47
CA LEU A 117 3.98 -28.50 -0.60
C LEU A 117 2.54 -28.64 -0.07
N LYS A 118 2.37 -29.23 1.12
CA LYS A 118 1.07 -29.29 1.82
C LYS A 118 0.62 -27.90 2.25
N LEU A 119 1.53 -27.10 2.82
CA LEU A 119 1.24 -25.73 3.29
C LEU A 119 0.71 -24.84 2.16
N VAL A 120 1.30 -24.94 0.96
CA VAL A 120 0.83 -24.19 -0.22
C VAL A 120 -0.29 -24.92 -1.01
N SER A 121 -0.77 -26.07 -0.52
CA SER A 121 -1.85 -26.89 -1.12
C SER A 121 -1.54 -27.43 -2.52
N LEU A 122 -0.27 -27.75 -2.81
CA LEU A 122 0.20 -28.19 -4.13
C LEU A 122 1.04 -29.52 -4.08
N PRO A 123 0.71 -30.55 -3.26
CA PRO A 123 1.52 -31.75 -3.15
C PRO A 123 1.57 -32.56 -4.47
N GLN A 124 0.52 -32.45 -5.29
CA GLN A 124 0.41 -33.14 -6.59
C GLN A 124 1.37 -32.60 -7.65
N LEU A 125 1.95 -31.42 -7.45
CA LEU A 125 2.83 -30.77 -8.43
C LEU A 125 4.32 -31.06 -8.21
N ALA A 126 4.71 -31.84 -7.19
CA ALA A 126 6.09 -32.06 -6.78
C ALA A 126 7.05 -32.37 -7.96
N LYS A 127 6.63 -33.23 -8.86
CA LYS A 127 7.43 -33.69 -10.02
C LYS A 127 7.28 -32.82 -11.29
N LYS A 128 6.42 -31.81 -11.26
CA LYS A 128 6.22 -30.92 -12.39
C LYS A 128 7.38 -29.93 -12.55
N MET A 129 7.59 -29.46 -13.77
CA MET A 129 8.53 -28.38 -14.08
C MET A 129 7.83 -27.02 -14.01
N PRO A 130 8.53 -25.90 -13.78
CA PRO A 130 7.91 -24.58 -13.71
C PRO A 130 7.03 -24.21 -14.91
N HIS A 131 7.42 -24.57 -16.11
CA HIS A 131 6.65 -24.32 -17.33
C HIS A 131 5.36 -25.15 -17.47
N GLN A 132 5.14 -26.13 -16.60
CA GLN A 132 3.96 -27.02 -16.60
C GLN A 132 2.90 -26.61 -15.57
N ILE A 133 3.11 -25.50 -14.88
CA ILE A 133 2.24 -25.01 -13.83
C ILE A 133 1.83 -23.56 -14.11
N SER A 134 0.64 -23.16 -13.63
CA SER A 134 0.10 -21.81 -13.81
C SER A 134 0.90 -20.75 -13.05
N GLY A 135 0.76 -19.48 -13.41
CA GLY A 135 1.42 -18.36 -12.72
C GLY A 135 1.11 -18.29 -11.24
N GLY A 136 -0.13 -18.55 -10.84
CA GLY A 136 -0.52 -18.60 -9.43
C GLY A 136 0.11 -19.77 -8.67
N GLU A 137 0.25 -20.93 -9.31
CA GLU A 137 0.98 -22.07 -8.73
C GLU A 137 2.46 -21.77 -8.64
N GLN A 138 3.07 -21.14 -9.66
CA GLN A 138 4.46 -20.69 -9.61
C GLN A 138 4.71 -19.74 -8.44
N GLN A 139 3.81 -18.81 -8.20
CA GLN A 139 3.88 -17.88 -7.07
C GLN A 139 3.87 -18.63 -5.73
N ARG A 140 2.95 -19.57 -5.53
CA ARG A 140 2.89 -20.38 -4.30
C ARG A 140 4.17 -21.21 -4.11
N ILE A 141 4.73 -21.74 -5.18
CA ILE A 141 6.01 -22.48 -5.12
C ILE A 141 7.18 -21.53 -4.81
N ALA A 142 7.19 -20.31 -5.33
CA ALA A 142 8.19 -19.31 -4.98
C ALA A 142 8.14 -18.95 -3.48
N VAL A 143 6.93 -18.84 -2.91
CA VAL A 143 6.73 -18.67 -1.46
C VAL A 143 7.26 -19.88 -0.68
N ALA A 144 6.91 -21.10 -1.09
CA ALA A 144 7.40 -22.34 -0.46
C ALA A 144 8.93 -22.41 -0.49
N ARG A 145 9.55 -22.08 -1.63
CA ARG A 145 11.01 -22.02 -1.78
C ARG A 145 11.64 -20.97 -0.84
N ALA A 146 11.03 -19.78 -0.76
CA ALA A 146 11.51 -18.73 0.13
C ALA A 146 11.41 -19.13 1.62
N LEU A 147 10.39 -19.90 2.01
CA LEU A 147 10.18 -20.44 3.36
C LEU A 147 11.05 -21.65 3.68
N ALA A 148 11.61 -22.32 2.66
CA ALA A 148 12.35 -23.58 2.82
C ALA A 148 13.51 -23.51 3.84
N PRO A 149 14.36 -22.47 3.84
CA PRO A 149 15.46 -22.32 4.80
C PRO A 149 15.00 -21.81 6.17
N ARG A 150 13.69 -21.69 6.43
CA ARG A 150 13.12 -21.11 7.67
C ARG A 150 13.66 -19.70 7.95
N PRO A 151 13.44 -18.75 7.03
CA PRO A 151 13.92 -17.37 7.18
C PRO A 151 13.16 -16.65 8.30
N ARG A 152 13.78 -15.62 8.89
CA ARG A 152 13.11 -14.70 9.82
C ARG A 152 12.39 -13.56 9.12
N LEU A 153 12.76 -13.29 7.89
CA LEU A 153 12.24 -12.20 7.06
C LEU A 153 12.04 -12.67 5.63
N ILE A 154 10.92 -12.36 5.05
CA ILE A 154 10.66 -12.47 3.60
C ILE A 154 10.57 -11.08 2.99
N LEU A 155 11.28 -10.88 1.90
CA LEU A 155 11.28 -9.69 1.07
C LEU A 155 10.57 -10.02 -0.25
N MET A 156 9.58 -9.20 -0.63
CA MET A 156 8.78 -9.40 -1.83
C MET A 156 8.87 -8.16 -2.72
N ASP A 157 9.36 -8.30 -3.95
CA ASP A 157 9.45 -7.23 -4.94
C ASP A 157 8.35 -7.42 -5.98
N GLU A 158 7.23 -6.69 -5.87
CA GLU A 158 6.04 -6.72 -6.74
C GLU A 158 5.53 -8.14 -7.06
N PRO A 159 5.30 -9.00 -6.06
CA PRO A 159 5.09 -10.44 -6.27
C PRO A 159 3.79 -10.79 -6.99
N PHE A 160 2.82 -9.89 -7.08
CA PHE A 160 1.51 -10.15 -7.64
C PHE A 160 1.24 -9.44 -8.99
N SER A 161 2.21 -8.67 -9.51
CA SER A 161 2.03 -7.82 -10.70
C SER A 161 1.69 -8.59 -11.98
N ASN A 162 2.18 -9.82 -12.14
CA ASN A 162 2.02 -10.65 -13.35
C ASN A 162 0.77 -11.55 -13.33
N LEU A 163 -0.18 -11.31 -12.41
CA LEU A 163 -1.37 -12.14 -12.23
C LEU A 163 -2.64 -11.38 -12.64
N ASP A 164 -3.66 -12.12 -13.11
CA ASP A 164 -4.98 -11.56 -13.31
C ASP A 164 -5.63 -11.10 -11.99
N TYR A 165 -6.63 -10.22 -12.08
CA TYR A 165 -7.20 -9.55 -10.92
C TYR A 165 -7.83 -10.50 -9.88
N GLN A 166 -8.60 -11.51 -10.32
CA GLN A 166 -9.29 -12.43 -9.40
C GLN A 166 -8.29 -13.35 -8.68
N LEU A 167 -7.35 -13.91 -9.45
CA LEU A 167 -6.30 -14.77 -8.92
C LEU A 167 -5.39 -14.00 -7.96
N ARG A 168 -5.06 -12.74 -8.27
CA ARG A 168 -4.28 -11.85 -7.41
C ARG A 168 -4.91 -11.65 -6.04
N GLN A 169 -6.21 -11.37 -5.98
CA GLN A 169 -6.92 -11.17 -4.71
C GLN A 169 -6.90 -12.44 -3.84
N GLN A 170 -7.15 -13.60 -4.43
CA GLN A 170 -7.14 -14.87 -3.69
C GLN A 170 -5.73 -15.20 -3.19
N LEU A 171 -4.73 -15.17 -4.07
CA LEU A 171 -3.34 -15.51 -3.74
C LEU A 171 -2.76 -14.60 -2.65
N ARG A 172 -3.09 -13.32 -2.68
CA ARG A 172 -2.65 -12.36 -1.66
C ARG A 172 -3.13 -12.78 -0.26
N ARG A 173 -4.41 -13.17 -0.12
CA ARG A 173 -4.96 -13.67 1.14
C ARG A 173 -4.28 -14.95 1.58
N ASP A 174 -4.17 -15.93 0.67
CA ASP A 174 -3.58 -17.24 0.97
C ASP A 174 -2.12 -17.11 1.39
N ILE A 175 -1.33 -16.30 0.68
CA ILE A 175 0.08 -16.08 0.98
C ILE A 175 0.24 -15.36 2.32
N ARG A 176 -0.60 -14.35 2.62
CA ARG A 176 -0.58 -13.67 3.91
C ARG A 176 -0.85 -14.64 5.06
N GLU A 177 -1.84 -15.52 4.92
CA GLU A 177 -2.15 -16.55 5.92
C GLU A 177 -0.99 -17.54 6.10
N ILE A 178 -0.39 -18.02 5.01
CA ILE A 178 0.78 -18.91 5.04
C ILE A 178 1.93 -18.28 5.82
N LEU A 179 2.29 -17.03 5.49
CA LEU A 179 3.39 -16.32 6.12
C LEU A 179 3.11 -16.00 7.60
N LYS A 180 1.87 -15.66 7.92
CA LYS A 180 1.43 -15.44 9.30
C LYS A 180 1.49 -16.72 10.13
N HIS A 181 1.06 -17.85 9.56
CA HIS A 181 1.16 -19.17 10.20
C HIS A 181 2.60 -19.57 10.49
N GLU A 182 3.52 -19.30 9.54
CA GLU A 182 4.96 -19.55 9.73
C GLU A 182 5.65 -18.52 10.67
N GLY A 183 4.94 -17.47 11.11
CA GLY A 183 5.46 -16.45 12.03
C GLY A 183 6.60 -15.62 11.47
N VAL A 184 6.64 -15.42 10.14
CA VAL A 184 7.72 -14.74 9.43
C VAL A 184 7.38 -13.28 9.20
N ALA A 185 8.27 -12.35 9.57
CA ALA A 185 8.13 -10.95 9.23
C ALA A 185 8.25 -10.74 7.71
N THR A 186 7.54 -9.77 7.16
CA THR A 186 7.47 -9.58 5.70
C THR A 186 7.57 -8.11 5.31
N ILE A 187 8.36 -7.83 4.28
CA ILE A 187 8.37 -6.54 3.58
C ILE A 187 7.89 -6.78 2.16
N LEU A 188 6.77 -6.17 1.80
CA LEU A 188 6.20 -6.15 0.46
C LEU A 188 6.50 -4.82 -0.22
N VAL A 189 7.08 -4.83 -1.41
CA VAL A 189 7.16 -3.67 -2.30
C VAL A 189 6.06 -3.79 -3.34
N THR A 190 5.26 -2.75 -3.49
CA THR A 190 4.19 -2.69 -4.49
C THR A 190 3.90 -1.25 -4.92
N HIS A 191 3.27 -1.10 -6.08
CA HIS A 191 2.64 0.15 -6.51
C HIS A 191 1.10 0.05 -6.44
N ASP A 192 0.55 -1.11 -6.08
CA ASP A 192 -0.88 -1.36 -5.93
C ASP A 192 -1.34 -0.99 -4.51
N GLN A 193 -2.24 -0.01 -4.43
CA GLN A 193 -2.79 0.51 -3.17
C GLN A 193 -3.56 -0.57 -2.41
N VAL A 194 -4.37 -1.36 -3.14
CA VAL A 194 -5.18 -2.43 -2.54
C VAL A 194 -4.29 -3.52 -1.96
N GLU A 195 -3.16 -3.85 -2.63
CA GLU A 195 -2.17 -4.77 -2.07
C GLU A 195 -1.58 -4.25 -0.76
N ALA A 196 -1.11 -3.01 -0.77
CA ALA A 196 -0.49 -2.41 0.41
C ALA A 196 -1.45 -2.38 1.61
N ILE A 197 -2.69 -1.94 1.39
CA ILE A 197 -3.71 -1.79 2.44
C ILE A 197 -4.17 -3.15 2.99
N THR A 198 -4.39 -4.15 2.11
CA THR A 198 -4.99 -5.42 2.53
C THR A 198 -3.98 -6.46 3.02
N PHE A 199 -2.71 -6.32 2.65
CA PHE A 199 -1.65 -7.27 3.01
C PHE A 199 -0.94 -6.91 4.31
N SER A 200 -0.84 -5.62 4.68
CA SER A 200 0.11 -5.17 5.68
C SER A 200 -0.54 -4.75 7.00
N ASP A 201 0.24 -4.84 8.07
CA ASP A 201 -0.09 -4.25 9.37
C ASP A 201 0.33 -2.76 9.40
N ARG A 202 1.31 -2.38 8.56
CA ARG A 202 1.79 -1.01 8.42
C ARG A 202 2.23 -0.72 6.98
N VAL A 203 1.91 0.47 6.49
CA VAL A 203 2.30 0.97 5.17
C VAL A 203 3.32 2.07 5.32
N LEU A 204 4.39 1.99 4.51
CA LEU A 204 5.40 3.01 4.32
C LEU A 204 5.17 3.66 2.96
N LEU A 205 4.70 4.90 2.95
CA LEU A 205 4.43 5.64 1.74
C LEU A 205 5.69 6.36 1.28
N MET A 206 6.17 6.04 0.07
CA MET A 206 7.45 6.49 -0.45
C MET A 206 7.28 7.32 -1.72
N ARG A 207 7.97 8.46 -1.80
CA ARG A 207 8.02 9.35 -2.96
C ARG A 207 9.41 9.96 -3.10
N ASP A 208 9.92 10.01 -4.34
CA ASP A 208 11.20 10.68 -4.69
C ASP A 208 12.37 10.29 -3.76
N GLY A 209 12.49 8.98 -3.47
CA GLY A 209 13.52 8.43 -2.62
C GLY A 209 13.33 8.64 -1.12
N LYS A 210 12.24 9.26 -0.69
CA LYS A 210 11.98 9.61 0.72
C LYS A 210 10.74 8.92 1.26
N LEU A 211 10.70 8.70 2.56
CA LEU A 211 9.50 8.29 3.28
C LEU A 211 8.63 9.53 3.53
N VAL A 212 7.41 9.53 2.97
CA VAL A 212 6.43 10.62 3.13
C VAL A 212 5.59 10.43 4.38
N GLN A 213 5.11 9.20 4.60
CA GLN A 213 4.26 8.86 5.73
C GLN A 213 4.42 7.37 6.08
N SER A 214 4.26 7.04 7.36
CA SER A 214 4.20 5.67 7.87
C SER A 214 3.04 5.57 8.86
N GLY A 215 2.21 4.53 8.73
CA GLY A 215 1.06 4.31 9.61
C GLY A 215 0.34 3.01 9.29
N THR A 216 -0.72 2.70 10.04
CA THR A 216 -1.62 1.60 9.69
C THR A 216 -2.30 1.89 8.35
N PRO A 217 -2.84 0.87 7.65
CA PRO A 217 -3.62 1.09 6.44
C PRO A 217 -4.73 2.14 6.60
N GLU A 218 -5.44 2.08 7.73
CA GLU A 218 -6.51 3.03 8.06
C GLU A 218 -5.97 4.45 8.25
N GLU A 219 -4.85 4.63 8.96
CA GLU A 219 -4.23 5.94 9.17
C GLU A 219 -3.75 6.55 7.85
N ILE A 220 -3.16 5.75 6.96
CA ILE A 220 -2.69 6.22 5.65
C ILE A 220 -3.86 6.68 4.77
N TYR A 221 -4.99 5.97 4.81
CA TYR A 221 -6.16 6.27 4.00
C TYR A 221 -7.00 7.41 4.58
N GLN A 222 -7.33 7.33 5.87
CA GLN A 222 -8.23 8.30 6.54
C GLN A 222 -7.51 9.58 6.98
N HIS A 223 -6.19 9.50 7.20
CA HIS A 223 -5.40 10.58 7.78
C HIS A 223 -4.13 10.88 6.97
N PRO A 224 -4.22 11.08 5.64
CA PRO A 224 -3.07 11.43 4.82
C PRO A 224 -2.44 12.74 5.29
N GLN A 225 -1.10 12.78 5.36
CA GLN A 225 -0.35 13.93 5.85
C GLN A 225 -0.16 15.02 4.79
N THR A 226 -0.34 14.68 3.51
CA THR A 226 -0.20 15.61 2.39
C THR A 226 -1.29 15.38 1.34
N LEU A 227 -1.61 16.40 0.54
CA LEU A 227 -2.51 16.28 -0.61
C LEU A 227 -2.05 15.20 -1.59
N TRP A 228 -0.73 15.09 -1.80
CA TRP A 228 -0.21 14.01 -2.64
C TRP A 228 -0.55 12.63 -2.06
N ALA A 229 -0.38 12.44 -0.75
CA ALA A 229 -0.72 11.18 -0.10
C ALA A 229 -2.21 10.87 -0.23
N SER A 230 -3.10 11.87 -0.06
CA SER A 230 -4.54 11.67 -0.18
C SER A 230 -4.95 11.18 -1.57
N SER A 231 -4.38 11.76 -2.63
CA SER A 231 -4.64 11.36 -4.03
C SER A 231 -3.96 10.04 -4.40
N PHE A 232 -2.83 9.74 -3.78
CA PHE A 232 -2.06 8.55 -4.13
C PHE A 232 -2.62 7.27 -3.49
N VAL A 233 -3.25 7.33 -2.32
CA VAL A 233 -3.75 6.13 -1.63
C VAL A 233 -5.23 5.82 -1.92
N GLY A 234 -5.91 6.66 -2.68
CA GLY A 234 -7.29 6.47 -3.09
C GLY A 234 -7.84 7.73 -3.74
N GLU A 235 -9.01 7.63 -4.32
CA GLU A 235 -9.72 8.79 -4.88
C GLU A 235 -10.02 9.82 -3.78
N ALA A 236 -9.88 11.10 -4.12
CA ALA A 236 -10.13 12.20 -3.20
C ALA A 236 -10.57 13.45 -3.98
N ASN A 237 -11.59 14.12 -3.47
CA ASN A 237 -12.01 15.42 -3.96
C ASN A 237 -11.23 16.51 -3.21
N HIS A 238 -10.68 17.46 -3.93
CA HIS A 238 -9.96 18.60 -3.38
C HIS A 238 -10.70 19.87 -3.79
N LEU A 239 -11.24 20.57 -2.82
CA LEU A 239 -12.08 21.75 -3.02
C LEU A 239 -11.42 22.97 -2.40
N SER A 240 -11.55 24.10 -3.07
CA SER A 240 -11.03 25.37 -2.56
C SER A 240 -11.89 25.86 -1.39
N VAL A 241 -11.26 26.39 -0.34
CA VAL A 241 -11.95 26.95 0.81
C VAL A 241 -11.32 28.27 1.24
N GLU A 242 -12.17 29.14 1.81
CA GLU A 242 -11.75 30.46 2.32
C GLU A 242 -12.32 30.69 3.72
N TRP A 243 -11.51 31.30 4.59
CA TRP A 243 -11.98 31.73 5.91
C TRP A 243 -12.72 33.04 5.81
N GLN A 244 -14.03 33.06 6.14
CA GLN A 244 -14.88 34.23 6.12
C GLN A 244 -15.83 34.26 7.32
N ALA A 245 -16.02 35.41 7.94
CA ALA A 245 -17.01 35.65 9.00
C ALA A 245 -16.98 34.57 10.14
N SER A 246 -15.80 34.16 10.55
CA SER A 246 -15.58 33.15 11.62
C SER A 246 -15.97 31.70 11.26
N ALA A 247 -16.13 31.41 9.97
CA ALA A 247 -16.34 30.04 9.46
C ALA A 247 -15.53 29.78 8.19
N LEU A 248 -15.34 28.52 7.84
CA LEU A 248 -14.70 28.11 6.61
C LEU A 248 -15.77 27.99 5.51
N ASN A 249 -15.74 28.89 4.52
CA ASN A 249 -16.63 28.84 3.38
C ASN A 249 -16.19 27.77 2.39
N SER A 250 -17.09 26.86 2.05
CA SER A 250 -16.88 25.77 1.10
C SER A 250 -18.01 25.72 0.06
N ALA A 251 -17.83 24.91 -0.97
CA ALA A 251 -18.87 24.64 -1.96
C ALA A 251 -20.16 24.00 -1.38
N PHE A 252 -20.10 23.47 -0.15
CA PHE A 252 -21.25 22.90 0.58
C PHE A 252 -21.83 23.84 1.64
N GLY A 253 -21.37 25.10 1.71
CA GLY A 253 -21.74 26.06 2.72
C GLY A 253 -20.66 26.28 3.78
N LEU A 254 -21.07 26.83 4.91
CA LEU A 254 -20.17 27.20 6.00
C LEU A 254 -19.85 26.01 6.87
N LEU A 255 -18.57 25.72 7.02
CA LEU A 255 -18.06 24.67 7.89
C LEU A 255 -17.52 25.27 9.18
N ASN A 256 -17.93 24.70 10.31
CA ASN A 256 -17.46 25.13 11.62
C ASN A 256 -16.14 24.45 11.96
N VAL A 257 -15.04 25.16 11.88
CA VAL A 257 -13.70 24.70 12.22
C VAL A 257 -13.05 25.67 13.19
N PRO A 258 -12.07 25.24 14.01
CA PRO A 258 -11.30 26.14 14.87
C PRO A 258 -10.69 27.29 14.05
N GLU A 259 -10.74 28.51 14.57
CA GLU A 259 -10.28 29.73 13.85
C GLU A 259 -8.82 29.62 13.37
N ALA A 260 -7.94 29.03 14.20
CA ALA A 260 -6.52 28.85 13.85
C ALA A 260 -6.38 27.98 12.59
N ILE A 261 -7.18 26.93 12.47
CA ILE A 261 -7.20 26.02 11.32
C ILE A 261 -7.84 26.71 10.11
N GLY A 262 -9.01 27.35 10.30
CA GLY A 262 -9.73 27.99 9.22
C GLY A 262 -8.92 29.09 8.51
N LYS A 263 -8.14 29.86 9.27
CA LYS A 263 -7.25 30.89 8.70
C LYS A 263 -6.12 30.35 7.82
N GLU A 264 -5.65 29.14 8.11
CA GLU A 264 -4.56 28.48 7.36
C GLU A 264 -5.11 27.58 6.23
N ALA A 265 -6.32 27.06 6.36
CA ALA A 265 -6.93 26.16 5.39
C ALA A 265 -7.12 26.85 4.02
N ARG A 266 -6.76 26.15 2.97
CA ARG A 266 -6.93 26.55 1.57
C ARG A 266 -7.62 25.48 0.74
N ILE A 267 -7.48 24.22 1.15
CA ILE A 267 -8.02 23.07 0.45
C ILE A 267 -8.76 22.17 1.45
N LEU A 268 -9.97 21.80 1.10
CA LEU A 268 -10.77 20.79 1.77
C LEU A 268 -10.65 19.48 0.97
N MET A 269 -10.29 18.40 1.63
CA MET A 269 -10.27 17.05 1.05
C MET A 269 -11.45 16.25 1.58
N VAL A 270 -12.22 15.64 0.68
CA VAL A 270 -13.33 14.75 1.00
C VAL A 270 -13.20 13.47 0.17
N ARG A 271 -13.37 12.31 0.81
CA ARG A 271 -13.43 11.03 0.09
C ARG A 271 -14.75 10.90 -0.65
N PRO A 272 -14.80 10.23 -1.83
CA PRO A 272 -16.05 10.03 -2.56
C PRO A 272 -17.16 9.35 -1.74
N GLU A 273 -16.80 8.44 -0.84
CA GLU A 273 -17.71 7.71 0.04
C GLU A 273 -18.18 8.52 1.28
N ASP A 274 -17.53 9.63 1.58
CA ASP A 274 -17.90 10.52 2.70
C ASP A 274 -18.96 11.56 2.32
N PHE A 275 -19.37 11.60 1.07
CA PHE A 275 -20.49 12.43 0.63
C PHE A 275 -21.84 11.75 0.81
N VAL A 276 -22.82 12.52 1.23
CA VAL A 276 -24.22 12.14 1.20
C VAL A 276 -24.89 12.90 0.05
N VAL A 277 -25.59 12.15 -0.81
CA VAL A 277 -26.32 12.67 -1.98
C VAL A 277 -27.79 12.42 -1.79
N GLU A 278 -28.61 13.47 -1.86
CA GLU A 278 -30.06 13.40 -1.78
C GLU A 278 -30.68 14.12 -2.98
N SER A 279 -31.88 13.69 -3.40
CA SER A 279 -32.62 14.42 -4.41
C SER A 279 -32.99 15.80 -3.87
N ALA A 280 -32.67 16.83 -4.62
CA ALA A 280 -32.99 18.19 -4.20
C ALA A 280 -34.50 18.37 -4.12
N THR A 281 -34.95 18.92 -3.02
CA THR A 281 -36.28 19.53 -2.91
C THR A 281 -36.25 20.93 -3.47
N ASP A 282 -37.40 21.48 -3.89
CA ASP A 282 -37.48 22.79 -4.55
C ASP A 282 -36.71 23.88 -3.79
N GLY A 283 -35.64 24.38 -4.40
CA GLY A 283 -34.82 25.49 -3.93
C GLY A 283 -33.58 25.15 -3.10
N GLU A 284 -33.28 23.87 -2.80
CA GLU A 284 -32.14 23.46 -1.95
C GLU A 284 -30.99 22.73 -2.72
N SER A 285 -31.03 22.76 -4.07
CA SER A 285 -29.97 22.13 -4.87
C SER A 285 -28.65 22.89 -4.76
N ASN A 286 -27.55 22.17 -4.47
CA ASN A 286 -26.19 22.69 -4.54
C ASN A 286 -25.35 22.03 -5.63
N GLY A 287 -25.92 21.07 -6.41
CA GLY A 287 -25.21 20.39 -7.49
C GLY A 287 -26.13 19.74 -8.52
N ILE A 288 -25.56 19.44 -9.67
CA ILE A 288 -26.22 18.75 -10.80
C ILE A 288 -25.39 17.53 -11.16
N VAL A 289 -26.03 16.37 -11.29
CA VAL A 289 -25.40 15.15 -11.75
C VAL A 289 -24.99 15.30 -13.22
N LYS A 290 -23.73 15.04 -13.54
CA LYS A 290 -23.19 15.08 -14.91
C LYS A 290 -22.89 13.70 -15.48
N THR A 291 -22.33 12.83 -14.66
CA THR A 291 -21.98 11.45 -15.07
C THR A 291 -22.43 10.45 -14.03
N VAL A 292 -22.74 9.25 -14.50
CA VAL A 292 -23.10 8.12 -13.64
C VAL A 292 -22.41 6.88 -14.19
N ASP A 293 -21.45 6.36 -13.43
CA ASP A 293 -20.65 5.19 -13.80
C ASP A 293 -20.97 4.02 -12.85
N PHE A 294 -21.55 2.98 -13.40
CA PHE A 294 -21.91 1.77 -12.66
C PHE A 294 -20.80 0.74 -12.74
N SER A 295 -20.23 0.37 -11.58
CA SER A 295 -19.16 -0.64 -11.46
C SER A 295 -19.58 -1.91 -10.70
N GLY A 296 -20.85 -2.24 -10.69
CA GLY A 296 -21.42 -3.43 -10.07
C GLY A 296 -21.78 -3.21 -8.60
N SER A 297 -20.84 -3.24 -7.70
CA SER A 297 -21.09 -3.07 -6.25
C SER A 297 -21.19 -1.61 -5.81
N VAL A 298 -20.70 -0.67 -6.63
CA VAL A 298 -20.64 0.76 -6.35
C VAL A 298 -21.04 1.53 -7.60
N GLN A 299 -21.65 2.68 -7.42
CA GLN A 299 -21.91 3.66 -8.45
C GLN A 299 -21.10 4.91 -8.15
N THR A 300 -20.34 5.41 -9.13
CA THR A 300 -19.62 6.68 -9.03
C THR A 300 -20.39 7.75 -9.78
N ILE A 301 -20.66 8.85 -9.13
CA ILE A 301 -21.46 9.96 -9.65
C ILE A 301 -20.57 11.19 -9.75
N GLY A 302 -20.44 11.74 -10.95
CA GLY A 302 -19.81 13.05 -11.16
C GLY A 302 -20.85 14.14 -10.99
N VAL A 303 -20.64 15.05 -10.03
CA VAL A 303 -21.54 16.15 -9.73
C VAL A 303 -20.84 17.49 -9.96
N GLU A 304 -21.44 18.37 -10.73
CA GLU A 304 -21.05 19.77 -10.85
C GLU A 304 -21.76 20.58 -9.77
N LEU A 305 -21.01 21.17 -8.86
CA LEU A 305 -21.52 22.01 -7.78
C LEU A 305 -21.87 23.42 -8.29
N ASN A 306 -22.73 24.12 -7.57
CA ASN A 306 -23.09 25.51 -7.90
C ASN A 306 -21.88 26.46 -7.87
N SER A 307 -20.78 26.08 -7.24
CA SER A 307 -19.49 26.80 -7.30
C SER A 307 -18.74 26.64 -8.63
N GLY A 308 -19.18 25.71 -9.50
CA GLY A 308 -18.51 25.34 -10.74
C GLY A 308 -17.44 24.25 -10.55
N GLU A 309 -17.18 23.80 -9.32
CA GLU A 309 -16.28 22.68 -9.05
C GLU A 309 -16.99 21.36 -9.35
N THR A 310 -16.21 20.36 -9.82
CA THR A 310 -16.74 19.00 -10.06
C THR A 310 -16.20 18.05 -9.01
N ILE A 311 -17.09 17.24 -8.44
CA ILE A 311 -16.74 16.22 -7.46
C ILE A 311 -17.13 14.82 -7.94
N GLN A 312 -16.44 13.81 -7.42
CA GLN A 312 -16.78 12.40 -7.56
C GLN A 312 -17.40 11.92 -6.25
N VAL A 313 -18.55 11.29 -6.32
CA VAL A 313 -19.27 10.75 -5.17
C VAL A 313 -19.46 9.25 -5.36
N SER A 314 -19.18 8.47 -4.32
CA SER A 314 -19.42 7.03 -4.31
C SER A 314 -20.73 6.73 -3.62
N GLY A 315 -21.65 6.09 -4.33
CA GLY A 315 -23.00 5.82 -3.84
C GLY A 315 -23.42 4.36 -3.98
N SER A 316 -24.59 4.07 -3.40
CA SER A 316 -25.23 2.76 -3.54
C SER A 316 -25.64 2.52 -5.00
N PRO A 317 -25.36 1.34 -5.56
CA PRO A 317 -25.77 1.00 -6.94
C PRO A 317 -27.28 0.87 -7.11
N HIS A 318 -28.04 0.93 -6.02
CA HIS A 318 -29.51 0.84 -6.03
C HIS A 318 -30.21 2.21 -6.15
N LEU A 319 -29.45 3.29 -6.01
CA LEU A 319 -29.98 4.64 -6.24
C LEU A 319 -29.88 4.94 -7.72
N LEU A 320 -31.02 5.22 -8.35
CA LEU A 320 -31.08 5.52 -9.79
C LEU A 320 -30.90 7.03 -9.99
N TRP A 321 -29.66 7.42 -10.23
CA TRP A 321 -29.33 8.78 -10.65
C TRP A 321 -29.25 8.85 -12.18
N THR A 322 -29.66 9.99 -12.73
CA THR A 322 -29.53 10.29 -14.15
C THR A 322 -28.80 11.62 -14.35
N PRO A 323 -28.07 11.79 -15.46
CA PRO A 323 -27.54 13.10 -15.81
C PRO A 323 -28.65 14.17 -15.80
N GLU A 324 -28.31 15.36 -15.33
CA GLU A 324 -29.16 16.53 -15.12
C GLU A 324 -30.08 16.44 -13.87
N ASP A 325 -30.02 15.37 -13.07
CA ASP A 325 -30.70 15.37 -11.78
C ASP A 325 -30.11 16.44 -10.85
N SER A 326 -31.01 17.22 -10.23
CA SER A 326 -30.64 18.20 -9.22
C SER A 326 -30.50 17.54 -7.86
N VAL A 327 -29.37 17.76 -7.20
CA VAL A 327 -29.00 17.07 -5.96
C VAL A 327 -28.57 18.05 -4.87
N THR A 328 -28.77 17.63 -3.63
CA THR A 328 -28.16 18.24 -2.45
C THR A 328 -27.03 17.36 -1.97
N ILE A 329 -25.82 17.91 -1.95
CA ILE A 329 -24.59 17.23 -1.50
C ILE A 329 -24.20 17.78 -0.14
N THR A 330 -23.95 16.87 0.80
CA THR A 330 -23.40 17.20 2.12
C THR A 330 -22.26 16.27 2.47
N THR A 331 -21.45 16.67 3.44
CA THR A 331 -20.39 15.82 4.00
C THR A 331 -20.21 16.08 5.49
N GLU A 332 -20.01 15.02 6.25
CA GLU A 332 -19.68 15.11 7.68
C GLU A 332 -18.19 14.85 7.94
N ARG A 333 -17.47 14.31 6.94
CA ARG A 333 -16.05 13.95 7.07
C ARG A 333 -15.22 14.67 6.04
N TYR A 334 -14.25 15.42 6.51
CA TYR A 334 -13.33 16.17 5.66
C TYR A 334 -12.00 16.41 6.38
N LEU A 335 -10.97 16.71 5.59
CA LEU A 335 -9.67 17.14 6.10
C LEU A 335 -9.30 18.48 5.48
N CYS A 336 -8.61 19.32 6.26
CA CYS A 336 -8.12 20.61 5.79
C CYS A 336 -6.62 20.56 5.52
N PHE A 337 -6.20 21.22 4.45
CA PHE A 337 -4.81 21.36 4.05
C PHE A 337 -4.45 22.83 3.84
N ASP A 338 -3.19 23.17 4.13
CA ASP A 338 -2.62 24.48 3.85
C ASP A 338 -2.30 24.68 2.35
N SER A 339 -1.81 25.85 2.00
CA SER A 339 -1.40 26.17 0.61
C SER A 339 -0.19 25.34 0.12
N ALA A 340 0.60 24.77 1.00
CA ALA A 340 1.71 23.88 0.65
C ALA A 340 1.27 22.42 0.48
N GLY A 341 -0.01 22.11 0.78
CA GLY A 341 -0.58 20.79 0.70
C GLY A 341 -0.29 19.93 1.92
N ASN A 342 0.05 20.51 3.07
CA ASN A 342 0.22 19.81 4.33
C ASN A 342 -1.10 19.78 5.10
N ARG A 343 -1.38 18.65 5.75
CA ARG A 343 -2.57 18.49 6.57
C ARG A 343 -2.53 19.39 7.82
N LEU A 344 -3.64 20.05 8.09
CA LEU A 344 -3.88 20.79 9.32
C LEU A 344 -4.56 19.88 10.36
N ASN A 345 -3.87 19.64 11.47
CA ASN A 345 -4.39 18.76 12.54
C ASN A 345 -5.49 19.45 13.33
N GLY A 346 -6.57 18.70 13.65
CA GLY A 346 -7.72 19.23 14.37
C GLY A 346 -8.88 19.70 13.48
N CYS A 347 -8.73 19.62 12.15
CA CYS A 347 -9.83 19.67 11.21
C CYS A 347 -10.31 18.25 10.96
N SER A 348 -11.17 17.76 11.81
CA SER A 348 -11.88 16.50 11.60
C SER A 348 -13.32 16.73 11.99
N SER A 349 -14.27 16.13 11.25
CA SER A 349 -15.70 16.13 11.48
C SER A 349 -16.07 16.37 12.94
N GLY A 350 -16.48 17.54 13.29
CA GLY A 350 -17.30 17.77 14.46
C GLY A 350 -18.72 17.39 14.09
N SER A 351 -19.38 16.57 14.89
CA SER A 351 -20.81 16.35 14.79
C SER A 351 -21.50 17.70 14.56
N ALA A 352 -22.19 17.84 13.43
CA ALA A 352 -23.13 18.95 13.27
C ALA A 352 -24.07 18.86 14.46
N SER A 353 -23.98 19.82 15.36
CA SER A 353 -24.98 20.01 16.41
C SER A 353 -26.31 20.29 15.70
N LYS A 354 -27.25 19.38 15.86
CA LYS A 354 -28.65 19.56 15.49
C LYS A 354 -29.21 20.83 16.14
#